data_a481b5f0658ed6d11d4448d25ce92fe3
#
_entry.id   a481b5f0658ed6d11d4448d25ce92fe3
#
_cell.length_a   1.000
_cell.length_b   1.000
_cell.length_c   1.000
_cell.angle_alpha   90.00
_cell.angle_beta   90.00
_cell.angle_gamma   90.00
#
_symmetry.space_group_name_H-M   'P 1'
#
loop_
_entity.id
_entity.type
_entity.pdbx_description
1 polymer ?
#
loop_
_entity_poly.entity_id
_entity_poly.type
_entity_poly.pdbx_seq_one_letter_code
_entity_poly.pdbx_strand_id
1 'polypeptide(L)'
;NIDFINNHIINIKPKQFHNIKKIRILSEKKREIINFYNKGENLFSLIEVDKFFKIIFESLKFNKLFKLKKFNNQNFKIDTLKDQYNLIINCEKNNFISKKYFSKKIQKSYNSTAYTSLLYHKTIKNNEAKQYFTNLGPLAFLPISPKITSVVLSAYKNKKLNQDKFKNFVNNF
;
A
#
# COMPACT_ATOMS: atom_id res chain seq x y z
N ASN A 1 13.18 7.77 -1.41
CA ASN A 1 12.90 6.36 -1.06
C ASN A 1 13.21 5.38 -2.20
N ILE A 2 12.93 5.72 -3.49
CA ILE A 2 13.29 4.88 -4.65
C ILE A 2 14.81 4.76 -4.75
N ASP A 3 15.52 5.85 -4.62
CA ASP A 3 16.99 5.88 -4.67
C ASP A 3 17.61 5.02 -3.55
N PHE A 4 17.03 5.09 -2.35
CA PHE A 4 17.45 4.21 -1.25
C PHE A 4 17.28 2.73 -1.60
N ILE A 5 16.11 2.37 -2.14
CA ILE A 5 15.81 0.99 -2.53
C ILE A 5 16.80 0.55 -3.63
N ASN A 6 16.99 1.39 -4.66
CA ASN A 6 17.85 1.07 -5.79
C ASN A 6 19.34 0.98 -5.42
N ASN A 7 19.80 1.79 -4.48
CA ASN A 7 21.20 1.83 -4.08
C ASN A 7 21.55 0.78 -3.02
N HIS A 8 20.58 0.36 -2.19
CA HIS A 8 20.88 -0.47 -1.02
C HIS A 8 20.16 -1.83 -0.98
N ILE A 9 19.10 -2.00 -1.77
CA ILE A 9 18.30 -3.22 -1.67
C ILE A 9 18.24 -3.93 -3.02
N ILE A 10 17.63 -3.31 -4.03
CA ILE A 10 17.41 -3.91 -5.35
C ILE A 10 17.17 -2.82 -6.40
N ASN A 11 17.76 -2.98 -7.57
CA ASN A 11 17.56 -2.05 -8.68
C ASN A 11 16.21 -2.30 -9.37
N ILE A 12 15.25 -1.41 -9.14
CA ILE A 12 13.92 -1.44 -9.74
C ILE A 12 13.90 -0.48 -10.94
N LYS A 13 13.62 -1.03 -12.12
CA LYS A 13 13.60 -0.23 -13.35
C LYS A 13 12.49 0.84 -13.31
N PRO A 14 12.71 2.07 -13.80
CA PRO A 14 11.72 3.17 -13.77
C PRO A 14 10.36 2.81 -14.36
N LYS A 15 10.32 1.94 -15.39
CA LYS A 15 9.07 1.45 -16.02
C LYS A 15 8.18 0.59 -15.11
N GLN A 16 8.68 0.14 -13.97
CA GLN A 16 7.93 -0.67 -13.00
C GLN A 16 7.13 0.19 -12.02
N PHE A 17 7.42 1.49 -11.99
CA PHE A 17 6.69 2.47 -11.20
C PHE A 17 5.64 3.18 -12.06
N HIS A 18 4.54 3.55 -11.42
CA HIS A 18 3.59 4.51 -11.97
C HIS A 18 3.83 5.87 -11.30
N ASN A 19 4.24 6.84 -12.09
CA ASN A 19 4.69 8.15 -11.60
C ASN A 19 3.53 9.15 -11.55
N ILE A 20 3.37 9.80 -10.41
CA ILE A 20 2.38 10.84 -10.17
C ILE A 20 3.07 12.21 -10.25
N LYS A 21 2.58 13.04 -11.17
CA LYS A 21 3.12 14.38 -11.45
C LYS A 21 2.30 15.51 -10.82
N LYS A 22 1.09 15.19 -10.39
CA LYS A 22 0.16 16.18 -9.85
C LYS A 22 -0.67 15.56 -8.74
N ILE A 23 -0.91 16.34 -7.67
CA ILE A 23 -1.85 16.00 -6.61
C ILE A 23 -2.83 17.14 -6.49
N ARG A 24 -4.14 16.85 -6.54
CA ARG A 24 -5.19 17.83 -6.29
C ARG A 24 -5.98 17.45 -5.07
N ILE A 25 -6.15 18.42 -4.19
CA ILE A 25 -7.05 18.34 -3.04
C ILE A 25 -8.28 19.16 -3.36
N LEU A 26 -9.44 18.53 -3.27
CA LEU A 26 -10.72 19.09 -3.66
C LEU A 26 -11.73 18.99 -2.50
N SER A 27 -12.66 19.92 -2.46
CA SER A 27 -13.86 19.82 -1.64
C SER A 27 -14.83 18.78 -2.21
N GLU A 28 -15.84 18.40 -1.44
CA GLU A 28 -16.93 17.52 -1.90
C GLU A 28 -17.66 18.09 -3.14
N LYS A 29 -17.77 19.42 -3.23
CA LYS A 29 -18.33 20.12 -4.40
C LYS A 29 -17.36 20.23 -5.57
N LYS A 30 -16.27 19.47 -5.57
CA LYS A 30 -15.23 19.43 -6.62
C LYS A 30 -14.47 20.74 -6.84
N ARG A 31 -14.54 21.69 -5.90
CA ARG A 31 -13.72 22.92 -5.95
C ARG A 31 -12.32 22.58 -5.49
N GLU A 32 -11.33 23.03 -6.24
CA GLU A 32 -9.92 22.85 -5.89
C GLU A 32 -9.58 23.68 -4.65
N ILE A 33 -8.96 23.05 -3.66
CA ILE A 33 -8.48 23.68 -2.43
C ILE A 33 -6.98 23.88 -2.53
N ILE A 34 -6.24 22.82 -2.90
CA ILE A 34 -4.78 22.84 -3.01
C ILE A 34 -4.37 22.00 -4.23
N ASN A 35 -3.31 22.44 -4.89
CA ASN A 35 -2.73 21.78 -6.02
C ASN A 35 -1.21 21.71 -5.86
N PHE A 36 -0.67 20.50 -5.87
CA PHE A 36 0.77 20.25 -5.86
C PHE A 36 1.20 19.84 -7.26
N TYR A 37 2.13 20.58 -7.82
CA TYR A 37 2.70 20.32 -9.12
C TYR A 37 4.16 20.80 -9.15
N ASN A 38 5.07 19.96 -9.64
CA ASN A 38 6.45 20.35 -9.90
C ASN A 38 6.77 20.13 -11.37
N LYS A 39 7.27 21.17 -12.06
CA LYS A 39 7.61 21.09 -13.50
C LYS A 39 8.73 20.05 -13.70
N GLY A 40 8.38 19.00 -14.44
CA GLY A 40 9.35 17.96 -14.86
C GLY A 40 9.63 16.84 -13.88
N GLU A 41 9.26 16.97 -12.60
CA GLU A 41 9.53 15.98 -11.58
C GLU A 41 8.30 15.18 -11.17
N ASN A 42 8.54 13.97 -10.68
CA ASN A 42 7.49 13.16 -10.07
C ASN A 42 7.35 13.54 -8.60
N LEU A 43 6.12 13.77 -8.16
CA LEU A 43 5.82 14.03 -6.75
C LEU A 43 5.97 12.77 -5.92
N PHE A 44 5.50 11.65 -6.44
CA PHE A 44 5.71 10.32 -5.88
C PHE A 44 5.50 9.24 -6.94
N SER A 45 5.89 8.02 -6.61
CA SER A 45 5.73 6.87 -7.49
C SER A 45 5.01 5.74 -6.77
N LEU A 46 4.19 5.03 -7.49
CA LEU A 46 3.44 3.87 -7.01
C LEU A 46 3.97 2.60 -7.68
N ILE A 47 3.98 1.52 -6.94
CA ILE A 47 4.22 0.17 -7.43
C ILE A 47 3.20 -0.78 -6.82
N GLU A 48 2.68 -1.70 -7.60
CA GLU A 48 1.82 -2.76 -7.09
C GLU A 48 2.61 -3.68 -6.15
N VAL A 49 2.04 -3.99 -5.00
CA VAL A 49 2.70 -4.80 -3.96
C VAL A 49 3.17 -6.15 -4.50
N ASP A 50 2.32 -6.84 -5.27
CA ASP A 50 2.66 -8.14 -5.85
C ASP A 50 3.82 -8.05 -6.85
N LYS A 51 3.86 -6.98 -7.66
CA LYS A 51 4.98 -6.71 -8.55
C LYS A 51 6.26 -6.45 -7.77
N PHE A 52 6.18 -5.66 -6.71
CA PHE A 52 7.31 -5.36 -5.85
C PHE A 52 7.88 -6.62 -5.20
N PHE A 53 7.01 -7.46 -4.60
CA PHE A 53 7.43 -8.74 -4.04
C PHE A 53 8.04 -9.68 -5.07
N LYS A 54 7.46 -9.75 -6.27
CA LYS A 54 8.01 -10.56 -7.35
C LYS A 54 9.42 -10.13 -7.73
N ILE A 55 9.67 -8.82 -7.86
CA ILE A 55 10.99 -8.27 -8.18
C ILE A 55 12.01 -8.65 -7.11
N ILE A 56 11.66 -8.46 -5.82
CA ILE A 56 12.53 -8.83 -4.69
C ILE A 56 12.81 -10.33 -4.70
N PHE A 57 11.79 -11.14 -4.87
CA PHE A 57 11.92 -12.60 -4.85
C PHE A 57 12.80 -13.11 -5.98
N GLU A 58 12.61 -12.62 -7.20
CA GLU A 58 13.44 -12.98 -8.36
C GLU A 58 14.91 -12.58 -8.16
N SER A 59 15.18 -11.45 -7.51
CA SER A 59 16.54 -11.07 -7.14
C SER A 59 17.16 -11.98 -6.08
N LEU A 60 16.39 -12.33 -5.05
CA LEU A 60 16.85 -13.20 -3.96
C LEU A 60 17.07 -14.64 -4.42
N LYS A 61 16.30 -15.13 -5.38
CA LYS A 61 16.36 -16.50 -5.91
C LYS A 61 17.76 -16.89 -6.41
N PHE A 62 18.53 -15.93 -6.93
CA PHE A 62 19.90 -16.15 -7.39
C PHE A 62 20.95 -16.04 -6.29
N ASN A 63 20.56 -15.64 -5.09
CA ASN A 63 21.47 -15.56 -3.95
C ASN A 63 21.61 -16.94 -3.28
N LYS A 64 22.83 -17.51 -3.30
CA LYS A 64 23.12 -18.83 -2.70
C LYS A 64 22.82 -18.91 -1.20
N LEU A 65 22.81 -17.78 -0.50
CA LEU A 65 22.54 -17.69 0.94
C LEU A 65 21.04 -17.59 1.24
N PHE A 66 20.20 -17.32 0.22
CA PHE A 66 18.77 -17.23 0.40
C PHE A 66 18.11 -18.60 0.32
N LYS A 67 17.31 -18.94 1.33
CA LYS A 67 16.51 -20.17 1.38
C LYS A 67 15.08 -19.83 1.78
N LEU A 68 14.12 -20.01 0.87
CA LEU A 68 12.70 -19.88 1.17
C LEU A 68 12.19 -21.16 1.83
N LYS A 69 11.68 -21.05 3.06
CA LYS A 69 11.00 -22.15 3.75
C LYS A 69 9.55 -21.76 4.04
N LYS A 70 8.61 -22.62 3.67
CA LYS A 70 7.19 -22.47 4.07
C LYS A 70 7.00 -23.21 5.40
N PHE A 71 6.44 -22.53 6.37
CA PHE A 71 6.11 -23.12 7.66
C PHE A 71 4.60 -23.34 7.77
N ASN A 72 4.22 -24.54 8.22
CA ASN A 72 2.83 -24.78 8.58
C ASN A 72 2.65 -24.38 10.06
N ASN A 73 1.71 -23.47 10.33
CA ASN A 73 1.50 -22.89 11.66
C ASN A 73 1.21 -23.92 12.77
N GLN A 74 0.76 -25.12 12.41
CA GLN A 74 0.39 -26.16 13.38
C GLN A 74 1.58 -26.91 13.99
N ASN A 75 2.72 -27.00 13.28
CA ASN A 75 3.87 -27.83 13.71
C ASN A 75 5.16 -27.02 13.93
N PHE A 76 5.05 -25.70 13.99
CA PHE A 76 6.23 -24.86 14.07
C PHE A 76 6.69 -24.66 15.51
N LYS A 77 7.84 -25.25 15.86
CA LYS A 77 8.51 -25.04 17.15
C LYS A 77 9.59 -23.97 16.99
N ILE A 78 9.42 -22.84 17.67
CA ILE A 78 10.38 -21.72 17.60
C ILE A 78 11.75 -22.08 18.18
N ASP A 79 11.76 -23.02 19.13
CA ASP A 79 13.00 -23.44 19.79
C ASP A 79 13.97 -24.07 18.77
N THR A 80 13.45 -24.77 17.76
CA THR A 80 14.26 -25.27 16.64
C THR A 80 14.86 -24.19 15.75
N LEU A 81 14.32 -22.97 15.75
CA LEU A 81 14.93 -21.84 15.04
C LEU A 81 16.05 -21.20 15.83
N LYS A 82 15.95 -21.15 17.16
CA LYS A 82 16.98 -20.55 18.01
C LYS A 82 18.32 -21.28 17.88
N ASP A 83 18.26 -22.59 17.71
CA ASP A 83 19.44 -23.43 17.53
C ASP A 83 20.05 -23.30 16.12
N GLN A 84 19.28 -22.79 15.15
CA GLN A 84 19.69 -22.69 13.74
C GLN A 84 20.07 -21.28 13.30
N TYR A 85 19.59 -20.23 14.00
CA TYR A 85 19.74 -18.83 13.57
C TYR A 85 20.15 -17.93 14.72
N ASN A 86 21.15 -17.08 14.49
CA ASN A 86 21.62 -16.08 15.45
C ASN A 86 20.69 -14.87 15.54
N LEU A 87 19.88 -14.61 14.51
CA LEU A 87 18.94 -13.50 14.45
C LEU A 87 17.62 -13.95 13.83
N ILE A 88 16.51 -13.58 14.46
CA ILE A 88 15.15 -13.82 13.97
C ILE A 88 14.44 -12.48 13.85
N ILE A 89 14.07 -12.08 12.62
CA ILE A 89 13.30 -10.85 12.35
C ILE A 89 11.85 -11.26 12.06
N ASN A 90 10.93 -10.85 12.94
CA ASN A 90 9.51 -11.11 12.76
C ASN A 90 8.78 -9.86 12.26
N CYS A 91 8.29 -9.89 11.03
CA CYS A 91 7.53 -8.80 10.39
C CYS A 91 6.01 -9.00 10.46
N GLU A 92 5.52 -10.10 11.05
CA GLU A 92 4.09 -10.37 11.15
C GLU A 92 3.51 -9.99 12.52
N LYS A 93 2.43 -9.21 12.52
CA LYS A 93 1.79 -8.69 13.73
C LYS A 93 1.07 -9.77 14.56
N ASN A 94 0.46 -10.76 13.94
CA ASN A 94 -0.50 -11.66 14.59
C ASN A 94 -0.10 -13.13 14.62
N ASN A 95 1.15 -13.46 14.25
CA ASN A 95 1.63 -14.82 14.32
C ASN A 95 1.95 -15.26 15.78
N PHE A 96 2.28 -16.55 15.96
CA PHE A 96 2.58 -17.09 17.28
C PHE A 96 3.89 -16.50 17.88
N ILE A 97 4.87 -16.09 17.05
CA ILE A 97 6.10 -15.42 17.51
C ILE A 97 5.74 -14.08 18.17
N SER A 98 4.90 -13.28 17.53
CA SER A 98 4.40 -12.03 18.08
C SER A 98 3.67 -12.25 19.41
N LYS A 99 2.86 -13.29 19.50
CA LYS A 99 2.12 -13.60 20.74
C LYS A 99 3.03 -14.05 21.87
N LYS A 100 4.10 -14.82 21.57
CA LYS A 100 5.00 -15.38 22.59
C LYS A 100 6.04 -14.36 23.08
N TYR A 101 6.61 -13.55 22.19
CA TYR A 101 7.77 -12.69 22.50
C TYR A 101 7.46 -11.20 22.57
N PHE A 102 6.34 -10.74 21.99
CA PHE A 102 5.96 -9.33 21.93
C PHE A 102 4.63 -9.10 22.65
N SER A 103 4.65 -9.24 23.99
CA SER A 103 3.46 -9.10 24.84
C SER A 103 2.96 -7.66 24.94
N LYS A 104 3.87 -6.68 24.93
CA LYS A 104 3.51 -5.26 25.00
C LYS A 104 3.19 -4.72 23.61
N LYS A 105 1.95 -4.29 23.39
CA LYS A 105 1.50 -3.67 22.13
C LYS A 105 1.00 -2.26 22.41
N ILE A 106 1.56 -1.28 21.70
CA ILE A 106 0.98 0.07 21.67
C ILE A 106 -0.02 0.08 20.51
N GLN A 107 -1.30 0.27 20.83
CA GLN A 107 -2.37 0.31 19.85
C GLN A 107 -3.20 1.57 20.03
N LYS A 108 -3.31 2.36 18.96
CA LYS A 108 -4.18 3.54 18.89
C LYS A 108 -5.27 3.31 17.85
N SER A 109 -6.53 3.48 18.23
CA SER A 109 -7.65 3.50 17.29
C SER A 109 -7.86 4.93 16.78
N TYR A 110 -7.96 5.08 15.46
CA TYR A 110 -8.22 6.38 14.84
C TYR A 110 -9.72 6.63 14.58
N ASN A 111 -10.60 5.75 15.07
CA ASN A 111 -12.05 5.85 14.88
C ASN A 111 -12.47 6.03 13.42
N SER A 112 -11.75 5.38 12.51
CA SER A 112 -12.03 5.36 11.09
C SER A 112 -11.92 3.95 10.52
N THR A 113 -12.59 3.70 9.41
CA THR A 113 -12.52 2.44 8.65
C THR A 113 -12.12 2.76 7.21
N ALA A 114 -11.07 2.13 6.72
CA ALA A 114 -10.66 2.27 5.34
C ALA A 114 -11.43 1.30 4.44
N TYR A 115 -12.06 1.83 3.41
CA TYR A 115 -12.67 1.08 2.30
C TYR A 115 -11.80 1.28 1.07
N THR A 116 -11.43 0.18 0.42
CA THR A 116 -10.56 0.22 -0.76
C THR A 116 -11.18 -0.53 -1.93
N SER A 117 -10.95 -0.03 -3.14
CA SER A 117 -11.37 -0.68 -4.38
C SER A 117 -10.43 -0.33 -5.53
N LEU A 118 -10.49 -1.10 -6.60
CA LEU A 118 -9.82 -0.79 -7.86
C LEU A 118 -10.87 -0.43 -8.91
N LEU A 119 -10.67 0.71 -9.57
CA LEU A 119 -11.44 1.13 -10.73
C LEU A 119 -10.66 0.78 -11.99
N TYR A 120 -11.27 -0.02 -12.85
CA TYR A 120 -10.77 -0.33 -14.19
C TYR A 120 -11.45 0.60 -15.19
N HIS A 121 -10.69 1.26 -16.03
CA HIS A 121 -11.19 2.24 -16.98
C HIS A 121 -10.44 2.18 -18.33
N LYS A 122 -10.93 2.89 -19.34
CA LYS A 122 -10.22 3.06 -20.62
C LYS A 122 -8.85 3.71 -20.37
N THR A 123 -7.91 3.42 -21.29
CA THR A 123 -6.56 4.01 -21.21
C THR A 123 -6.61 5.53 -21.22
N ILE A 124 -6.08 6.16 -20.20
CA ILE A 124 -5.97 7.62 -20.07
C ILE A 124 -4.57 8.01 -19.59
N LYS A 125 -4.21 9.30 -19.68
CA LYS A 125 -3.03 9.85 -19.02
C LYS A 125 -3.30 9.95 -17.52
N ASN A 126 -3.14 8.83 -16.81
CA ASN A 126 -3.51 8.66 -15.42
C ASN A 126 -2.33 8.98 -14.47
N ASN A 127 -1.87 10.23 -14.43
CA ASN A 127 -0.71 10.67 -13.64
C ASN A 127 -1.04 11.77 -12.61
N GLU A 128 -2.34 11.94 -12.32
CA GLU A 128 -2.83 12.90 -11.35
C GLU A 128 -3.56 12.16 -10.21
N ALA A 129 -3.06 12.28 -8.98
CA ALA A 129 -3.77 11.82 -7.80
C ALA A 129 -4.77 12.89 -7.33
N LYS A 130 -5.96 12.45 -6.89
CA LYS A 130 -7.01 13.34 -6.38
C LYS A 130 -7.44 12.90 -5.00
N GLN A 131 -7.65 13.85 -4.11
CA GLN A 131 -8.26 13.62 -2.82
C GLN A 131 -9.42 14.57 -2.61
N TYR A 132 -10.58 14.03 -2.29
CA TYR A 132 -11.77 14.80 -1.95
C TYR A 132 -11.99 14.76 -0.44
N PHE A 133 -12.20 15.92 0.17
CA PHE A 133 -12.72 16.00 1.54
C PHE A 133 -14.25 15.93 1.48
N THR A 134 -14.78 14.81 1.93
CA THR A 134 -16.21 14.51 1.89
C THR A 134 -16.80 14.43 3.29
N ASN A 135 -18.13 14.46 3.38
CA ASN A 135 -18.85 14.31 4.64
C ASN A 135 -18.71 12.90 5.25
N LEU A 136 -18.30 11.89 4.47
CA LEU A 136 -18.00 10.54 4.96
C LEU A 136 -16.56 10.42 5.46
N GLY A 137 -15.68 11.30 5.01
CA GLY A 137 -14.24 11.28 5.25
C GLY A 137 -13.44 11.49 3.98
N PRO A 138 -12.11 11.50 4.04
CA PRO A 138 -11.25 11.68 2.87
C PRO A 138 -11.42 10.52 1.87
N LEU A 139 -11.67 10.86 0.61
CA LEU A 139 -11.75 9.95 -0.53
C LEU A 139 -10.59 10.22 -1.48
N ALA A 140 -9.68 9.27 -1.68
CA ALA A 140 -8.53 9.39 -2.55
C ALA A 140 -8.67 8.51 -3.80
N PHE A 141 -8.27 9.07 -4.94
CA PHE A 141 -8.06 8.37 -6.21
C PHE A 141 -6.58 8.36 -6.52
N LEU A 142 -5.98 7.18 -6.51
CA LEU A 142 -4.54 6.97 -6.68
C LEU A 142 -4.30 6.18 -7.96
N PRO A 143 -3.82 6.80 -9.04
CA PRO A 143 -3.49 6.12 -10.28
C PRO A 143 -2.42 5.05 -10.07
N ILE A 144 -2.69 3.81 -10.47
CA ILE A 144 -1.72 2.70 -10.41
C ILE A 144 -1.16 2.40 -11.79
N SER A 145 -1.96 2.63 -12.82
CA SER A 145 -1.57 2.42 -14.22
C SER A 145 -2.44 3.29 -15.13
N PRO A 146 -2.16 3.35 -16.44
CA PRO A 146 -3.03 4.05 -17.41
C PRO A 146 -4.47 3.54 -17.46
N LYS A 147 -4.77 2.37 -16.88
CA LYS A 147 -6.09 1.71 -16.93
C LYS A 147 -6.67 1.42 -15.55
N ILE A 148 -5.92 1.66 -14.46
CA ILE A 148 -6.31 1.27 -13.11
C ILE A 148 -6.08 2.44 -12.16
N THR A 149 -7.09 2.77 -11.37
CA THR A 149 -7.02 3.73 -10.28
C THR A 149 -7.47 3.06 -8.98
N SER A 150 -6.63 3.12 -7.95
CA SER A 150 -7.03 2.70 -6.60
C SER A 150 -7.87 3.79 -5.95
N VAL A 151 -8.95 3.38 -5.32
CA VAL A 151 -9.82 4.27 -4.54
C VAL A 151 -9.71 3.89 -3.07
N VAL A 152 -9.51 4.90 -2.23
CA VAL A 152 -9.42 4.73 -0.78
C VAL A 152 -10.32 5.75 -0.11
N LEU A 153 -11.32 5.28 0.63
CA LEU A 153 -12.16 6.12 1.49
C LEU A 153 -11.83 5.81 2.95
N SER A 154 -11.40 6.80 3.71
CA SER A 154 -11.24 6.69 5.16
C SER A 154 -12.50 7.21 5.85
N ALA A 155 -13.51 6.34 5.97
CA ALA A 155 -14.79 6.72 6.56
C ALA A 155 -14.71 6.81 8.08
N TYR A 156 -15.36 7.80 8.69
CA TYR A 156 -15.51 7.91 10.13
C TYR A 156 -16.29 6.70 10.70
N LYS A 157 -15.91 6.22 11.87
CA LYS A 157 -16.38 4.96 12.46
C LYS A 157 -17.91 4.83 12.59
N ASN A 158 -18.59 5.94 12.78
CA ASN A 158 -20.05 6.01 12.87
C ASN A 158 -20.78 5.88 11.51
N LYS A 159 -20.03 5.84 10.41
CA LYS A 159 -20.58 5.78 9.03
C LYS A 159 -20.15 4.50 8.34
N LYS A 160 -20.69 3.36 8.81
CA LYS A 160 -20.46 2.07 8.16
C LYS A 160 -21.10 2.04 6.78
N LEU A 161 -20.31 1.62 5.79
CA LEU A 161 -20.75 1.42 4.41
C LEU A 161 -20.74 -0.07 4.09
N ASN A 162 -21.77 -0.55 3.39
CA ASN A 162 -21.72 -1.80 2.67
C ASN A 162 -21.12 -1.57 1.27
N GLN A 163 -20.86 -2.65 0.55
CA GLN A 163 -20.19 -2.58 -0.76
C GLN A 163 -20.96 -1.71 -1.77
N ASP A 164 -22.30 -1.84 -1.82
CA ASP A 164 -23.12 -1.08 -2.77
C ASP A 164 -23.14 0.41 -2.45
N LYS A 165 -23.28 0.76 -1.18
CA LYS A 165 -23.21 2.16 -0.75
C LYS A 165 -21.86 2.78 -1.05
N PHE A 166 -20.76 2.04 -0.85
CA PHE A 166 -19.43 2.50 -1.20
C PHE A 166 -19.29 2.72 -2.71
N LYS A 167 -19.73 1.75 -3.53
CA LYS A 167 -19.69 1.85 -4.99
C LYS A 167 -20.49 3.06 -5.48
N ASN A 168 -21.73 3.21 -5.01
CA ASN A 168 -22.59 4.33 -5.40
C ASN A 168 -22.00 5.68 -4.97
N PHE A 169 -21.38 5.74 -3.80
CA PHE A 169 -20.71 6.95 -3.33
C PHE A 169 -19.54 7.33 -4.23
N VAL A 170 -18.68 6.36 -4.58
CA VAL A 170 -17.52 6.60 -5.45
C VAL A 170 -17.92 7.07 -6.84
N ASN A 171 -19.03 6.58 -7.38
CA ASN A 171 -19.52 6.95 -8.71
C ASN A 171 -19.96 8.43 -8.83
N ASN A 172 -20.11 9.14 -7.71
CA ASN A 172 -20.44 10.58 -7.72
C ASN A 172 -19.21 11.48 -7.98
N PHE A 173 -18.01 10.92 -7.97
CA PHE A 173 -16.74 11.65 -8.10
C PHE A 173 -16.01 11.31 -9.38
#